data_71927b1dcb4d38771a0ac878ff53c3e8
#
_entry.id   71927b1dcb4d38771a0ac878ff53c3e8
#
_cell.length_a   1.000
_cell.length_b   1.000
_cell.length_c   1.000
_cell.angle_alpha   90.00
_cell.angle_beta   90.00
_cell.angle_gamma   90.00
#
_symmetry.space_group_name_H-M   'P 1'
#
loop_
_entity.id
_entity.type
_entity.pdbx_description
1 polymer ?
#
loop_
_entity_poly.entity_id
_entity_poly.type
_entity_poly.pdbx_seq_one_letter_code
_entity_poly.pdbx_strand_id
1 'polypeptide(L)'
;MDEEEITLRDGSAVLIRPVQPDDKQLFVAGWEQFGEESRYRRFMGAKDSLSPSELAYLTEIDHVGHEAIGARDAETGEGVGVARYVRLPSQPEVAEAAVAVVDEWQQRGLGGELLDRLTERACENGIERFHASLFAANHAMTALFEELGELTMSNVGEGRMEIDVELPCKRSILGTALRAAAKGLVRLRP
;
A
#
# COMPACT_ATOMS: atom_id res chain seq x y z
N MET A 1 -15.00 -3.62 -3.75
CA MET A 1 -14.78 -3.29 -2.31
C MET A 1 -15.49 -1.97 -2.04
N ASP A 2 -16.34 -1.93 -1.04
CA ASP A 2 -16.99 -0.70 -0.59
C ASP A 2 -16.08 0.06 0.38
N GLU A 3 -16.45 1.31 0.74
CA GLU A 3 -15.74 2.08 1.78
C GLU A 3 -15.93 1.41 3.15
N GLU A 4 -14.85 1.24 3.89
CA GLU A 4 -14.80 0.60 5.19
C GLU A 4 -14.15 1.53 6.21
N GLU A 5 -14.76 1.68 7.38
CA GLU A 5 -14.15 2.36 8.52
C GLU A 5 -13.40 1.35 9.39
N ILE A 6 -12.14 1.66 9.70
CA ILE A 6 -11.31 0.86 10.59
C ILE A 6 -10.70 1.72 11.69
N THR A 7 -10.40 1.10 12.83
CA THR A 7 -9.67 1.72 13.94
C THR A 7 -8.22 1.22 13.92
N LEU A 8 -7.27 2.14 13.87
CA LEU A 8 -5.84 1.85 13.92
C LEU A 8 -5.37 1.53 15.35
N ARG A 9 -4.09 1.13 15.47
CA ARG A 9 -3.51 0.70 16.77
C ARG A 9 -3.52 1.76 17.86
N ASP A 10 -3.49 3.03 17.48
CA ASP A 10 -3.50 4.19 18.39
C ASP A 10 -4.91 4.69 18.71
N GLY A 11 -5.95 4.05 18.16
CA GLY A 11 -7.35 4.43 18.34
C GLY A 11 -7.89 5.40 17.30
N SER A 12 -7.08 5.91 16.37
CA SER A 12 -7.56 6.77 15.29
C SER A 12 -8.39 5.96 14.29
N ALA A 13 -9.44 6.59 13.72
CA ALA A 13 -10.31 5.98 12.74
C ALA A 13 -9.96 6.46 11.33
N VAL A 14 -9.96 5.55 10.35
CA VAL A 14 -9.76 5.86 8.94
C VAL A 14 -10.80 5.18 8.07
N LEU A 15 -11.17 5.84 6.98
CA LEU A 15 -12.03 5.31 5.92
C LEU A 15 -11.14 4.79 4.79
N ILE A 16 -11.27 3.51 4.45
CA ILE A 16 -10.48 2.86 3.40
C ILE A 16 -11.38 2.44 2.24
N ARG A 17 -10.98 2.75 1.01
CA ARG A 17 -11.68 2.34 -0.22
C ARG A 17 -10.76 2.38 -1.44
N PRO A 18 -11.17 1.80 -2.58
CA PRO A 18 -10.49 2.02 -3.86
C PRO A 18 -10.47 3.50 -4.23
N VAL A 19 -9.34 3.94 -4.79
CA VAL A 19 -9.16 5.30 -5.29
C VAL A 19 -10.11 5.56 -6.45
N GLN A 20 -10.67 6.77 -6.50
CA GLN A 20 -11.61 7.20 -7.52
C GLN A 20 -11.05 8.38 -8.33
N PRO A 21 -11.52 8.63 -9.58
CA PRO A 21 -11.08 9.76 -10.38
C PRO A 21 -11.25 11.13 -9.71
N ASP A 22 -12.23 11.26 -8.81
CA ASP A 22 -12.52 12.49 -8.07
C ASP A 22 -11.58 12.75 -6.89
N ASP A 23 -10.71 11.79 -6.55
CA ASP A 23 -9.77 11.91 -5.43
C ASP A 23 -8.54 12.80 -5.70
N LYS A 24 -8.43 13.41 -6.88
CA LYS A 24 -7.28 14.25 -7.26
C LYS A 24 -6.92 15.29 -6.20
N GLN A 25 -7.94 15.91 -5.57
CA GLN A 25 -7.71 16.92 -4.53
C GLN A 25 -7.14 16.29 -3.23
N LEU A 26 -7.51 15.07 -2.90
CA LEU A 26 -6.93 14.34 -1.77
C LEU A 26 -5.44 14.05 -2.00
N PHE A 27 -5.06 13.72 -3.25
CA PHE A 27 -3.65 13.52 -3.61
C PHE A 27 -2.85 14.82 -3.53
N VAL A 28 -3.43 15.96 -3.97
CA VAL A 28 -2.78 17.28 -3.87
C VAL A 28 -2.58 17.67 -2.40
N ALA A 29 -3.62 17.59 -1.59
CA ALA A 29 -3.54 17.91 -0.16
C ALA A 29 -2.61 16.97 0.60
N GLY A 30 -2.70 15.65 0.34
CA GLY A 30 -1.80 14.66 0.93
C GLY A 30 -0.34 14.90 0.53
N TRP A 31 -0.08 15.35 -0.71
CA TRP A 31 1.28 15.71 -1.14
C TRP A 31 1.93 16.77 -0.24
N GLU A 32 1.16 17.75 0.17
CA GLU A 32 1.67 18.85 1.04
C GLU A 32 2.02 18.36 2.44
N GLN A 33 1.39 17.27 2.91
CA GLN A 33 1.63 16.66 4.22
C GLN A 33 2.84 15.70 4.24
N PHE A 34 3.40 15.32 3.07
CA PHE A 34 4.64 14.53 3.02
C PHE A 34 5.85 15.42 3.26
N GLY A 35 6.73 15.03 4.19
CA GLY A 35 8.06 15.62 4.33
C GLY A 35 8.95 15.34 3.11
N GLU A 36 10.02 16.12 2.96
CA GLU A 36 10.96 15.98 1.83
C GLU A 36 11.55 14.56 1.74
N GLU A 37 11.89 13.95 2.87
CA GLU A 37 12.45 12.61 2.92
C GLU A 37 11.44 11.55 2.45
N SER A 38 10.18 11.65 2.88
CA SER A 38 9.12 10.73 2.47
C SER A 38 8.81 10.86 0.97
N ARG A 39 8.80 12.08 0.43
CA ARG A 39 8.68 12.34 -1.02
C ARG A 39 9.85 11.73 -1.78
N TYR A 40 11.07 11.99 -1.32
CA TYR A 40 12.29 11.47 -1.95
C TYR A 40 12.30 9.95 -1.99
N ARG A 41 11.96 9.29 -0.87
CA ARG A 41 11.87 7.82 -0.78
C ARG A 41 10.80 7.24 -1.70
N ARG A 42 9.65 7.91 -1.81
CA ARG A 42 8.52 7.42 -2.62
C ARG A 42 8.76 7.53 -4.12
N PHE A 43 9.42 8.60 -4.57
CA PHE A 43 9.63 8.90 -5.99
C PHE A 43 11.06 8.64 -6.45
N MET A 44 11.91 8.12 -5.59
CA MET A 44 13.32 7.82 -5.85
C MET A 44 14.09 9.06 -6.36
N GLY A 45 13.65 10.27 -5.97
CA GLY A 45 14.23 11.53 -6.40
C GLY A 45 13.48 12.74 -5.86
N ALA A 46 14.08 13.93 -6.08
CA ALA A 46 13.45 15.20 -5.71
C ALA A 46 12.20 15.46 -6.57
N LYS A 47 11.10 15.84 -5.93
CA LYS A 47 9.84 16.15 -6.59
C LYS A 47 9.07 17.20 -5.79
N ASP A 48 8.75 18.31 -6.44
CA ASP A 48 8.13 19.47 -5.78
C ASP A 48 6.59 19.41 -5.79
N SER A 49 6.00 18.84 -6.85
CA SER A 49 4.54 18.77 -6.99
C SER A 49 4.10 17.61 -7.89
N LEU A 50 2.81 17.30 -7.87
CA LEU A 50 2.17 16.37 -8.79
C LEU A 50 1.61 17.15 -9.98
N SER A 51 1.99 16.80 -11.19
CA SER A 51 1.42 17.36 -12.43
C SER A 51 0.01 16.84 -12.67
N PRO A 52 -0.81 17.53 -13.50
CA PRO A 52 -2.15 17.04 -13.87
C PRO A 52 -2.15 15.64 -14.50
N SER A 53 -1.14 15.32 -15.32
CA SER A 53 -0.99 13.99 -15.92
C SER A 53 -0.67 12.90 -14.88
N GLU A 54 0.12 13.24 -13.86
CA GLU A 54 0.39 12.31 -12.76
C GLU A 54 -0.82 12.13 -11.87
N LEU A 55 -1.58 13.18 -11.59
CA LEU A 55 -2.84 13.07 -10.86
C LEU A 55 -3.85 12.19 -11.61
N ALA A 56 -3.96 12.34 -12.93
CA ALA A 56 -4.77 11.45 -13.74
C ALA A 56 -4.27 10.00 -13.66
N TYR A 57 -2.99 9.75 -13.85
CA TYR A 57 -2.38 8.43 -13.70
C TYR A 57 -2.61 7.82 -12.31
N LEU A 58 -2.61 8.64 -11.26
CA LEU A 58 -2.77 8.20 -9.89
C LEU A 58 -4.23 7.86 -9.52
N THR A 59 -5.22 8.41 -10.25
CA THR A 59 -6.64 8.34 -9.88
C THR A 59 -7.55 7.73 -10.96
N GLU A 60 -7.20 7.87 -12.24
CA GLU A 60 -7.99 7.32 -13.35
C GLU A 60 -7.45 5.92 -13.72
N ILE A 61 -7.77 4.93 -12.88
CA ILE A 61 -7.23 3.57 -12.91
C ILE A 61 -8.31 2.55 -13.30
N ASP A 62 -7.89 1.39 -13.80
CA ASP A 62 -8.79 0.35 -14.31
C ASP A 62 -9.24 -0.68 -13.26
N HIS A 63 -8.67 -0.62 -12.06
CA HIS A 63 -8.91 -1.55 -10.96
C HIS A 63 -8.62 -3.04 -11.27
N VAL A 64 -7.85 -3.32 -12.32
CA VAL A 64 -7.47 -4.66 -12.76
C VAL A 64 -5.96 -4.76 -12.98
N GLY A 65 -5.43 -4.02 -13.96
CA GLY A 65 -4.00 -3.91 -14.22
C GLY A 65 -3.33 -2.84 -13.37
N HIS A 66 -4.10 -1.85 -12.95
CA HIS A 66 -3.69 -0.79 -12.04
C HIS A 66 -4.74 -0.65 -10.95
N GLU A 67 -4.39 -0.98 -9.72
CA GLU A 67 -5.25 -0.86 -8.54
C GLU A 67 -4.62 0.08 -7.52
N ALA A 68 -5.46 0.82 -6.79
CA ALA A 68 -5.03 1.62 -5.66
C ALA A 68 -6.10 1.67 -4.58
N ILE A 69 -5.67 1.47 -3.33
CA ILE A 69 -6.49 1.56 -2.12
C ILE A 69 -6.05 2.79 -1.35
N GLY A 70 -6.96 3.75 -1.15
CA GLY A 70 -6.74 4.99 -0.42
C GLY A 70 -7.32 4.95 0.98
N ALA A 71 -6.71 5.69 1.90
CA ALA A 71 -7.22 5.93 3.24
C ALA A 71 -7.42 7.43 3.47
N ARG A 72 -8.52 7.76 4.15
CA ARG A 72 -8.86 9.11 4.63
C ARG A 72 -9.02 9.07 6.15
N ASP A 73 -8.61 10.13 6.82
CA ASP A 73 -9.00 10.36 8.21
C ASP A 73 -10.54 10.43 8.31
N ALA A 74 -11.14 9.65 9.19
CA ALA A 74 -12.59 9.60 9.35
C ALA A 74 -13.19 10.89 9.91
N GLU A 75 -12.40 11.69 10.64
CA GLU A 75 -12.84 12.94 11.26
C GLU A 75 -12.72 14.12 10.29
N THR A 76 -11.56 14.28 9.62
CA THR A 76 -11.27 15.45 8.76
C THR A 76 -11.60 15.20 7.29
N GLY A 77 -11.63 13.94 6.85
CA GLY A 77 -11.77 13.55 5.45
C GLY A 77 -10.50 13.71 4.62
N GLU A 78 -9.38 14.12 5.22
CA GLU A 78 -8.10 14.30 4.53
C GLU A 78 -7.48 12.97 4.11
N GLY A 79 -6.82 12.94 2.95
CA GLY A 79 -6.10 11.76 2.46
C GLY A 79 -4.84 11.51 3.28
N VAL A 80 -4.74 10.34 3.92
CA VAL A 80 -3.64 10.01 4.86
C VAL A 80 -2.74 8.87 4.40
N GLY A 81 -3.14 8.13 3.36
CA GLY A 81 -2.31 7.06 2.82
C GLY A 81 -2.89 6.42 1.56
N VAL A 82 -2.03 5.73 0.82
CA VAL A 82 -2.41 4.97 -0.38
C VAL A 82 -1.44 3.80 -0.58
N ALA A 83 -1.98 2.63 -0.93
CA ALA A 83 -1.22 1.52 -1.50
C ALA A 83 -1.70 1.28 -2.93
N ARG A 84 -0.79 0.93 -3.85
CA ARG A 84 -1.11 0.65 -5.24
C ARG A 84 -0.25 -0.44 -5.82
N TYR A 85 -0.76 -1.10 -6.84
CA TYR A 85 0.04 -1.90 -7.74
C TYR A 85 -0.19 -1.54 -9.20
N VAL A 86 0.82 -1.80 -10.02
CA VAL A 86 0.74 -1.75 -11.50
C VAL A 86 1.28 -3.06 -12.04
N ARG A 87 0.46 -3.80 -12.76
CA ARG A 87 0.81 -5.09 -13.40
C ARG A 87 1.94 -4.91 -14.41
N LEU A 88 2.92 -5.79 -14.38
CA LEU A 88 4.00 -5.78 -15.37
C LEU A 88 3.52 -6.39 -16.69
N PRO A 89 3.62 -5.68 -17.83
CA PRO A 89 3.15 -6.20 -19.12
C PRO A 89 3.85 -7.49 -19.58
N SER A 90 5.12 -7.67 -19.20
CA SER A 90 5.93 -8.84 -19.54
C SER A 90 5.70 -10.04 -18.63
N GLN A 91 5.10 -9.85 -17.46
CA GLN A 91 4.85 -10.85 -16.43
C GLN A 91 3.47 -10.58 -15.80
N PRO A 92 2.39 -11.08 -16.40
CA PRO A 92 1.02 -10.74 -15.98
C PRO A 92 0.67 -11.13 -14.54
N GLU A 93 1.39 -12.10 -13.97
CA GLU A 93 1.26 -12.56 -12.60
C GLU A 93 2.07 -11.71 -11.59
N VAL A 94 2.85 -10.73 -12.08
CA VAL A 94 3.68 -9.83 -11.26
C VAL A 94 3.18 -8.40 -11.37
N ALA A 95 3.15 -7.69 -10.25
CA ALA A 95 2.86 -6.26 -10.24
C ALA A 95 3.88 -5.49 -9.40
N GLU A 96 4.25 -4.30 -9.87
CA GLU A 96 5.02 -3.35 -9.07
C GLU A 96 4.10 -2.74 -8.01
N ALA A 97 4.47 -2.89 -6.73
CA ALA A 97 3.69 -2.39 -5.61
C ALA A 97 4.39 -1.25 -4.87
N ALA A 98 3.59 -0.32 -4.36
CA ALA A 98 4.08 0.81 -3.58
C ALA A 98 3.07 1.24 -2.53
N VAL A 99 3.57 1.65 -1.36
CA VAL A 99 2.78 2.22 -0.27
C VAL A 99 3.31 3.60 0.08
N ALA A 100 2.42 4.51 0.40
CA ALA A 100 2.75 5.84 0.90
C ALA A 100 1.76 6.20 2.01
N VAL A 101 2.29 6.65 3.15
CA VAL A 101 1.52 7.13 4.31
C VAL A 101 2.11 8.47 4.72
N VAL A 102 1.28 9.51 4.89
CA VAL A 102 1.73 10.82 5.33
C VAL A 102 2.42 10.73 6.69
N ASP A 103 3.41 11.57 6.93
CA ASP A 103 4.38 11.38 8.03
C ASP A 103 3.72 11.25 9.40
N GLU A 104 2.71 12.07 9.67
CA GLU A 104 1.98 12.05 10.95
C GLU A 104 1.18 10.75 11.17
N TRP A 105 0.84 10.02 10.10
CA TRP A 105 0.07 8.78 10.15
C TRP A 105 0.93 7.51 10.08
N GLN A 106 2.24 7.67 9.98
CA GLN A 106 3.17 6.54 10.01
C GLN A 106 3.22 5.88 11.39
N GLN A 107 3.67 4.62 11.43
CA GLN A 107 3.83 3.80 12.64
C GLN A 107 2.53 3.50 13.42
N ARG A 108 1.34 3.84 12.88
CA ARG A 108 0.02 3.52 13.45
C ARG A 108 -0.57 2.21 12.93
N GLY A 109 0.12 1.52 12.00
CA GLY A 109 -0.35 0.28 11.35
C GLY A 109 -1.09 0.50 10.02
N LEU A 110 -1.31 1.75 9.60
CA LEU A 110 -2.06 2.08 8.38
C LEU A 110 -1.44 1.46 7.11
N GLY A 111 -0.11 1.49 6.98
CA GLY A 111 0.57 0.90 5.82
C GLY A 111 0.27 -0.60 5.66
N GLY A 112 0.22 -1.35 6.76
CA GLY A 112 -0.14 -2.77 6.75
C GLY A 112 -1.60 -2.99 6.34
N GLU A 113 -2.53 -2.21 6.89
CA GLU A 113 -3.95 -2.29 6.55
C GLU A 113 -4.22 -2.02 5.06
N LEU A 114 -3.51 -1.02 4.49
CA LEU A 114 -3.59 -0.70 3.06
C LEU A 114 -3.00 -1.81 2.19
N LEU A 115 -1.84 -2.35 2.59
CA LEU A 115 -1.14 -3.39 1.83
C LEU A 115 -1.89 -4.73 1.88
N ASP A 116 -2.52 -5.07 3.00
CA ASP A 116 -3.35 -6.27 3.14
C ASP A 116 -4.53 -6.23 2.14
N ARG A 117 -5.25 -5.10 2.04
CA ARG A 117 -6.37 -4.93 1.09
C ARG A 117 -5.90 -4.91 -0.36
N LEU A 118 -4.77 -4.27 -0.62
CA LEU A 118 -4.17 -4.27 -1.95
C LEU A 118 -3.80 -5.69 -2.37
N THR A 119 -3.29 -6.50 -1.45
CA THR A 119 -2.94 -7.91 -1.68
C THR A 119 -4.18 -8.75 -1.99
N GLU A 120 -5.28 -8.54 -1.28
CA GLU A 120 -6.55 -9.22 -1.59
C GLU A 120 -7.01 -8.89 -3.02
N ARG A 121 -6.99 -7.61 -3.39
CA ARG A 121 -7.34 -7.17 -4.75
C ARG A 121 -6.37 -7.72 -5.81
N ALA A 122 -5.08 -7.76 -5.51
CA ALA A 122 -4.08 -8.35 -6.39
C ALA A 122 -4.36 -9.83 -6.66
N CYS A 123 -4.65 -10.61 -5.60
CA CYS A 123 -5.02 -12.01 -5.72
C CYS A 123 -6.29 -12.23 -6.55
N GLU A 124 -7.33 -11.41 -6.34
CA GLU A 124 -8.57 -11.46 -7.14
C GLU A 124 -8.31 -11.21 -8.62
N ASN A 125 -7.34 -10.34 -8.93
CA ASN A 125 -6.94 -10.00 -10.29
C ASN A 125 -5.84 -10.93 -10.87
N GLY A 126 -5.47 -12.01 -10.17
CA GLY A 126 -4.50 -13.00 -10.66
C GLY A 126 -3.04 -12.54 -10.58
N ILE A 127 -2.72 -11.58 -9.71
CA ILE A 127 -1.34 -11.26 -9.34
C ILE A 127 -0.91 -12.27 -8.28
N GLU A 128 0.25 -12.89 -8.47
CA GLU A 128 0.81 -13.88 -7.55
C GLU A 128 2.04 -13.35 -6.81
N ARG A 129 2.66 -12.26 -7.32
CA ARG A 129 3.88 -11.67 -6.74
C ARG A 129 3.87 -10.15 -6.83
N PHE A 130 4.31 -9.50 -5.76
CA PHE A 130 4.67 -8.09 -5.79
C PHE A 130 6.17 -7.91 -5.98
N HIS A 131 6.52 -6.98 -6.86
CA HIS A 131 7.85 -6.42 -7.03
C HIS A 131 7.85 -4.99 -6.45
N ALA A 132 8.93 -4.57 -5.79
CA ALA A 132 9.08 -3.22 -5.31
C ALA A 132 10.54 -2.77 -5.35
N SER A 133 10.76 -1.52 -5.79
CA SER A 133 12.07 -0.85 -5.71
C SER A 133 12.06 0.12 -4.53
N LEU A 134 13.09 0.06 -3.68
CA LEU A 134 13.20 0.92 -2.51
C LEU A 134 14.66 1.20 -2.13
N PHE A 135 14.86 2.20 -1.29
CA PHE A 135 16.17 2.43 -0.68
C PHE A 135 16.45 1.38 0.40
N ALA A 136 17.66 0.84 0.45
CA ALA A 136 18.08 -0.16 1.44
C ALA A 136 17.89 0.33 2.89
N ALA A 137 17.93 1.64 3.12
CA ALA A 137 17.65 2.25 4.43
C ALA A 137 16.16 2.34 4.79
N ASN A 138 15.24 1.93 3.88
CA ASN A 138 13.80 1.98 4.14
C ASN A 138 13.32 0.70 4.84
N HIS A 139 13.81 0.49 6.07
CA HIS A 139 13.48 -0.69 6.88
C HIS A 139 11.97 -0.83 7.15
N ALA A 140 11.25 0.29 7.26
CA ALA A 140 9.80 0.26 7.49
C ALA A 140 9.05 -0.40 6.32
N MET A 141 9.44 -0.08 5.08
CA MET A 141 8.84 -0.68 3.90
C MET A 141 9.23 -2.16 3.74
N THR A 142 10.50 -2.49 4.01
CA THR A 142 10.96 -3.88 4.01
C THR A 142 10.13 -4.72 4.99
N ALA A 143 9.95 -4.25 6.23
CA ALA A 143 9.14 -4.94 7.24
C ALA A 143 7.67 -5.13 6.81
N LEU A 144 7.08 -4.16 6.11
CA LEU A 144 5.72 -4.29 5.57
C LEU A 144 5.62 -5.43 4.54
N PHE A 145 6.59 -5.54 3.64
CA PHE A 145 6.60 -6.61 2.65
C PHE A 145 6.91 -7.99 3.26
N GLU A 146 7.77 -8.04 4.29
CA GLU A 146 8.07 -9.28 5.04
C GLU A 146 6.81 -9.87 5.70
N GLU A 147 5.84 -9.03 6.10
CA GLU A 147 4.58 -9.49 6.69
C GLU A 147 3.67 -10.22 5.67
N LEU A 148 3.85 -10.00 4.36
CA LEU A 148 3.02 -10.64 3.32
C LEU A 148 3.41 -12.09 3.06
N GLY A 149 4.71 -12.40 3.04
CA GLY A 149 5.17 -13.72 2.64
C GLY A 149 6.68 -13.87 2.56
N GLU A 150 7.09 -14.91 1.83
CA GLU A 150 8.51 -15.15 1.57
C GLU A 150 9.06 -14.05 0.65
N LEU A 151 10.12 -13.41 1.10
CA LEU A 151 10.71 -12.23 0.48
C LEU A 151 12.09 -12.57 -0.09
N THR A 152 12.31 -12.20 -1.34
CA THR A 152 13.62 -12.21 -1.98
C THR A 152 14.10 -10.77 -2.16
N MET A 153 15.34 -10.49 -1.80
CA MET A 153 15.94 -9.16 -1.93
C MET A 153 17.19 -9.21 -2.79
N SER A 154 17.34 -8.25 -3.70
CA SER A 154 18.54 -8.05 -4.49
C SER A 154 19.03 -6.61 -4.40
N ASN A 155 20.36 -6.44 -4.26
CA ASN A 155 20.97 -5.13 -4.25
C ASN A 155 21.30 -4.71 -5.70
N VAL A 156 20.70 -3.60 -6.14
CA VAL A 156 20.89 -3.07 -7.51
C VAL A 156 21.86 -1.89 -7.57
N GLY A 157 22.57 -1.62 -6.48
CA GLY A 157 23.55 -0.54 -6.37
C GLY A 157 22.95 0.79 -5.93
N GLU A 158 23.81 1.77 -5.71
CA GLU A 158 23.44 3.13 -5.30
C GLU A 158 22.52 3.20 -4.05
N GLY A 159 22.66 2.23 -3.14
CA GLY A 159 21.81 2.15 -1.94
C GLY A 159 20.36 1.76 -2.23
N ARG A 160 20.08 1.19 -3.41
CA ARG A 160 18.76 0.70 -3.82
C ARG A 160 18.69 -0.82 -3.76
N MET A 161 17.51 -1.31 -3.46
CA MET A 161 17.17 -2.72 -3.41
C MET A 161 15.89 -2.97 -4.21
N GLU A 162 15.83 -4.13 -4.85
CA GLU A 162 14.60 -4.71 -5.37
C GLU A 162 14.13 -5.80 -4.44
N ILE A 163 12.83 -5.83 -4.22
CA ILE A 163 12.15 -6.84 -3.39
C ILE A 163 11.13 -7.54 -4.26
N ASP A 164 11.13 -8.87 -4.20
CA ASP A 164 10.08 -9.72 -4.71
C ASP A 164 9.45 -10.48 -3.55
N VAL A 165 8.11 -10.46 -3.45
CA VAL A 165 7.37 -11.18 -2.42
C VAL A 165 6.24 -11.98 -3.04
N GLU A 166 6.19 -13.28 -2.74
CA GLU A 166 5.10 -14.16 -3.15
C GLU A 166 3.84 -13.86 -2.34
N LEU A 167 2.71 -13.61 -3.03
CA LEU A 167 1.47 -13.27 -2.38
C LEU A 167 0.75 -14.51 -1.83
N PRO A 168 0.05 -14.41 -0.70
CA PRO A 168 -0.63 -15.55 -0.07
C PRO A 168 -1.95 -15.93 -0.76
N CYS A 169 -2.09 -15.72 -2.06
CA CYS A 169 -3.33 -15.90 -2.84
C CYS A 169 -3.93 -17.29 -2.75
N LYS A 170 -3.10 -18.32 -2.55
CA LYS A 170 -3.53 -19.73 -2.45
C LYS A 170 -3.66 -20.23 -1.01
N ARG A 171 -3.43 -19.36 -0.01
CA ARG A 171 -3.56 -19.75 1.41
C ARG A 171 -5.01 -19.63 1.85
N SER A 172 -5.62 -20.82 1.99
CA SER A 172 -6.87 -21.20 2.64
C SER A 172 -7.35 -20.18 3.71
N ILE A 173 -8.68 -20.07 3.83
CA ILE A 173 -9.48 -19.47 4.93
C ILE A 173 -8.83 -19.65 6.34
N LEU A 174 -8.07 -20.74 6.54
CA LEU A 174 -7.35 -21.02 7.78
C LEU A 174 -6.20 -20.02 8.05
N GLY A 175 -5.50 -19.56 7.02
CA GLY A 175 -4.41 -18.60 7.15
C GLY A 175 -4.91 -17.20 7.52
N THR A 176 -6.04 -16.78 6.96
CA THR A 176 -6.69 -15.50 7.28
C THR A 176 -7.22 -15.51 8.72
N ALA A 177 -7.83 -16.62 9.17
CA ALA A 177 -8.32 -16.78 10.54
C ALA A 177 -7.18 -16.77 11.57
N LEU A 178 -6.03 -17.38 11.25
CA LEU A 178 -4.83 -17.38 12.12
C LEU A 178 -4.20 -15.98 12.25
N ARG A 179 -4.14 -15.19 11.17
CA ARG A 179 -3.65 -13.80 11.24
C ARG A 179 -4.61 -12.89 12.01
N ALA A 180 -5.91 -13.03 11.81
CA ALA A 180 -6.93 -12.30 12.58
C ALA A 180 -6.84 -12.63 14.08
N ALA A 181 -6.58 -13.90 14.44
CA ALA A 181 -6.36 -14.33 15.80
C ALA A 181 -5.04 -13.76 16.38
N ALA A 182 -3.95 -13.73 15.60
CA ALA A 182 -2.67 -13.16 16.00
C ALA A 182 -2.74 -11.63 16.21
N LYS A 183 -3.56 -10.93 15.40
CA LYS A 183 -3.84 -9.49 15.56
C LYS A 183 -4.85 -9.20 16.71
N GLY A 184 -5.32 -10.22 17.45
CA GLY A 184 -6.26 -10.06 18.56
C GLY A 184 -7.71 -9.76 18.15
N LEU A 185 -8.01 -9.80 16.85
CA LEU A 185 -9.32 -9.47 16.28
C LEU A 185 -10.34 -10.62 16.39
N VAL A 186 -9.88 -11.85 16.61
CA VAL A 186 -10.74 -13.04 16.80
C VAL A 186 -10.33 -13.79 18.06
N ARG A 187 -11.23 -13.90 19.03
CA ARG A 187 -11.09 -14.84 20.15
C ARG A 187 -11.52 -16.23 19.66
N LEU A 188 -10.57 -17.13 19.48
CA LEU A 188 -10.90 -18.54 19.33
C LEU A 188 -11.60 -18.99 20.63
N ARG A 189 -12.89 -19.31 20.56
CA ARG A 189 -13.56 -19.98 21.66
C ARG A 189 -13.08 -21.44 21.73
N PRO A 190 -12.83 -21.96 22.95
CA PRO A 190 -12.44 -23.36 23.15
C PRO A 190 -13.52 -24.32 22.68
#